data_ee22c97f5927ef82e73fb17ae107a418
#
_entry.id   ee22c97f5927ef82e73fb17ae107a418
#
_cell.length_a   1.000
_cell.length_b   1.000
_cell.length_c   1.000
_cell.angle_alpha   90.00
_cell.angle_beta   90.00
_cell.angle_gamma   90.00
#
_symmetry.space_group_name_H-M   'P 1'
#
loop_
_entity.id
_entity.type
_entity.pdbx_description
1 polymer ?
#
loop_
_entity_poly.entity_id
_entity_poly.type
_entity_poly.pdbx_seq_one_letter_code
_entity_poly.pdbx_strand_id
1 'polypeptide(L)'
;MKKLKDMEEEFLTFYPTGFEDAKFFPTMKKFNPYKLEAFTKENLKKENFSNPNLIVESFFQIIQKSVLVSLFDKLKFRDMLSNLTSYEKDMLSIELFELIHGNQKNGFEGIVEFLSQYNLAKWTIISVVLYYNDRQKEYFIKPTTTKNVLKYFEIKDLVYKPTPSFEFYDSYKKILNEMKKNVHKSLHPDNAAFTGFLRIGME
;
A
#
# COMPACT_ATOMS: atom_id res chain seq x y z
N MET A 1 20.33 3.89 -12.66
CA MET A 1 20.14 5.36 -12.56
C MET A 1 19.85 6.02 -13.91
N LYS A 2 20.59 5.73 -15.01
CA LYS A 2 20.30 6.30 -16.34
C LYS A 2 18.83 6.07 -16.76
N LYS A 3 18.36 4.83 -16.77
CA LYS A 3 16.96 4.49 -17.12
C LYS A 3 15.91 5.31 -16.36
N LEU A 4 16.17 5.68 -15.09
CA LEU A 4 15.24 6.47 -14.28
C LEU A 4 15.21 7.94 -14.70
N LYS A 5 16.35 8.48 -15.11
CA LYS A 5 16.45 9.86 -15.62
C LYS A 5 15.82 9.99 -17.01
N ASP A 6 16.08 9.04 -17.90
CA ASP A 6 15.44 9.02 -19.22
C ASP A 6 13.90 8.96 -19.07
N MET A 7 13.40 8.14 -18.14
CA MET A 7 11.97 8.05 -17.79
C MET A 7 11.39 9.36 -17.22
N GLU A 8 12.15 10.06 -16.37
CA GLU A 8 11.77 11.37 -15.82
C GLU A 8 11.63 12.41 -16.91
N GLU A 9 12.62 12.51 -17.81
CA GLU A 9 12.62 13.45 -18.92
C GLU A 9 11.44 13.21 -19.87
N GLU A 10 11.18 11.96 -20.21
CA GLU A 10 10.04 11.59 -21.03
C GLU A 10 8.71 11.93 -20.35
N PHE A 11 8.55 11.57 -19.07
CA PHE A 11 7.34 11.86 -18.32
C PHE A 11 7.05 13.37 -18.23
N LEU A 12 8.07 14.17 -17.92
CA LEU A 12 7.94 15.64 -17.82
C LEU A 12 7.71 16.32 -19.18
N THR A 13 8.09 15.69 -20.28
CA THR A 13 7.71 16.15 -21.63
C THR A 13 6.22 16.06 -21.86
N PHE A 14 5.57 14.97 -21.42
CA PHE A 14 4.11 14.79 -21.53
C PHE A 14 3.32 15.47 -20.41
N TYR A 15 3.90 15.64 -19.24
CA TYR A 15 3.29 16.18 -18.02
C TYR A 15 4.23 17.18 -17.34
N PRO A 16 4.35 18.42 -17.88
CA PRO A 16 5.38 19.38 -17.43
C PRO A 16 5.33 19.74 -15.94
N THR A 17 4.17 19.65 -15.32
CA THR A 17 3.99 19.89 -13.88
C THR A 17 3.93 18.62 -13.05
N GLY A 18 4.34 17.47 -13.64
CA GLY A 18 4.28 16.18 -12.98
C GLY A 18 2.85 15.76 -12.65
N PHE A 19 2.61 15.26 -11.43
CA PHE A 19 1.26 14.86 -10.99
C PHE A 19 0.32 16.02 -10.67
N GLU A 20 0.78 17.26 -10.71
CA GLU A 20 -0.08 18.45 -10.65
C GLU A 20 -0.66 18.81 -12.03
N ASP A 21 -0.27 18.10 -13.10
CA ASP A 21 -0.82 18.32 -14.44
C ASP A 21 -2.34 18.03 -14.47
N ALA A 22 -3.07 18.91 -15.15
CA ALA A 22 -4.54 18.83 -15.23
C ALA A 22 -5.06 17.50 -15.79
N LYS A 23 -4.26 16.79 -16.58
CA LYS A 23 -4.59 15.47 -17.12
C LYS A 23 -4.80 14.42 -16.04
N PHE A 24 -4.23 14.61 -14.83
CA PHE A 24 -4.42 13.69 -13.71
C PHE A 24 -5.64 14.02 -12.83
N PHE A 25 -6.26 15.19 -12.94
CA PHE A 25 -7.39 15.60 -12.09
C PHE A 25 -8.55 14.59 -12.07
N PRO A 26 -9.01 14.04 -13.21
CA PRO A 26 -10.08 13.03 -13.19
C PRO A 26 -9.71 11.78 -12.40
N THR A 27 -8.47 11.32 -12.56
CA THR A 27 -7.93 10.16 -11.84
C THR A 27 -7.81 10.44 -10.35
N MET A 28 -7.28 11.60 -9.96
CA MET A 28 -7.13 12.00 -8.57
C MET A 28 -8.48 12.19 -7.88
N LYS A 29 -9.48 12.75 -8.57
CA LYS A 29 -10.85 12.87 -8.04
C LYS A 29 -11.48 11.50 -7.76
N LYS A 30 -11.29 10.54 -8.66
CA LYS A 30 -11.78 9.16 -8.48
C LYS A 30 -11.04 8.41 -7.38
N PHE A 31 -9.72 8.59 -7.31
CA PHE A 31 -8.86 7.92 -6.33
C PHE A 31 -9.09 8.47 -4.92
N ASN A 32 -9.26 9.79 -4.79
CA ASN A 32 -9.50 10.53 -3.54
C ASN A 32 -8.73 9.98 -2.30
N PRO A 33 -7.40 9.91 -2.35
CA PRO A 33 -6.60 9.27 -1.32
C PRO A 33 -6.65 10.01 0.03
N TYR A 34 -6.86 11.33 0.02
CA TYR A 34 -6.90 12.17 1.21
C TYR A 34 -8.06 11.81 2.15
N LYS A 35 -9.24 11.52 1.57
CA LYS A 35 -10.41 11.15 2.36
C LYS A 35 -10.21 9.82 3.08
N LEU A 36 -9.60 8.85 2.40
CA LEU A 36 -9.36 7.53 2.98
C LEU A 36 -8.19 7.55 3.97
N GLU A 37 -7.17 8.37 3.74
CA GLU A 37 -6.11 8.64 4.71
C GLU A 37 -6.66 9.25 6.00
N ALA A 38 -7.50 10.30 5.89
CA ALA A 38 -8.13 10.91 7.06
C ALA A 38 -8.99 9.89 7.85
N PHE A 39 -9.77 9.08 7.13
CA PHE A 39 -10.54 8.00 7.72
C PHE A 39 -9.64 6.99 8.45
N THR A 40 -8.55 6.57 7.83
CA THR A 40 -7.62 5.58 8.41
C THR A 40 -6.98 6.12 9.68
N LYS A 41 -6.45 7.33 9.64
CA LYS A 41 -5.79 7.97 10.80
C LYS A 41 -6.75 8.18 11.97
N GLU A 42 -8.00 8.56 11.69
CA GLU A 42 -9.00 8.78 12.76
C GLU A 42 -9.45 7.47 13.39
N ASN A 43 -9.67 6.43 12.60
CA ASN A 43 -10.24 5.18 13.11
C ASN A 43 -9.19 4.22 13.66
N LEU A 44 -7.95 4.27 13.15
CA LEU A 44 -6.84 3.43 13.63
C LEU A 44 -5.86 4.20 14.54
N LYS A 45 -6.29 5.29 15.16
CA LYS A 45 -5.52 5.96 16.20
C LYS A 45 -5.41 5.07 17.45
N LYS A 46 -4.32 5.23 18.19
CA LYS A 46 -3.91 4.33 19.26
C LYS A 46 -5.02 4.08 20.31
N GLU A 47 -5.77 5.12 20.65
CA GLU A 47 -6.83 5.09 21.66
C GLU A 47 -7.99 4.16 21.28
N ASN A 48 -8.24 3.98 19.99
CA ASN A 48 -9.36 3.16 19.49
C ASN A 48 -9.10 1.65 19.62
N PHE A 49 -7.85 1.23 19.82
CA PHE A 49 -7.50 -0.20 19.93
C PHE A 49 -7.98 -0.88 21.21
N SER A 50 -8.56 -0.14 22.14
CA SER A 50 -9.36 -0.70 23.24
C SER A 50 -10.68 -1.35 22.76
N ASN A 51 -11.09 -1.14 21.50
CA ASN A 51 -12.29 -1.72 20.90
C ASN A 51 -11.93 -2.52 19.63
N PRO A 52 -11.61 -3.82 19.73
CA PRO A 52 -11.22 -4.67 18.59
C PRO A 52 -12.27 -4.73 17.49
N ASN A 53 -13.57 -4.71 17.81
CA ASN A 53 -14.62 -4.70 16.79
C ASN A 53 -14.55 -3.44 15.91
N LEU A 54 -14.33 -2.27 16.53
CA LEU A 54 -14.15 -1.02 15.78
C LEU A 54 -12.93 -1.08 14.88
N ILE A 55 -11.81 -1.63 15.36
CA ILE A 55 -10.57 -1.74 14.60
C ILE A 55 -10.73 -2.64 13.39
N VAL A 56 -11.28 -3.83 13.57
CA VAL A 56 -11.47 -4.82 12.51
C VAL A 56 -12.47 -4.31 11.46
N GLU A 57 -13.56 -3.66 11.89
CA GLU A 57 -14.51 -3.01 10.98
C GLU A 57 -13.85 -1.85 10.23
N SER A 58 -13.02 -1.05 10.88
CA SER A 58 -12.28 0.05 10.24
C SER A 58 -11.31 -0.47 9.19
N PHE A 59 -10.60 -1.56 9.47
CA PHE A 59 -9.74 -2.22 8.49
C PHE A 59 -10.54 -2.68 7.26
N PHE A 60 -11.69 -3.31 7.48
CA PHE A 60 -12.59 -3.68 6.39
C PHE A 60 -13.06 -2.47 5.58
N GLN A 61 -13.44 -1.37 6.24
CA GLN A 61 -13.87 -0.15 5.55
C GLN A 61 -12.74 0.47 4.70
N ILE A 62 -11.49 0.40 5.15
CA ILE A 62 -10.33 0.83 4.36
C ILE A 62 -10.22 0.00 3.08
N ILE A 63 -10.31 -1.33 3.20
CA ILE A 63 -10.28 -2.26 2.07
C ILE A 63 -11.44 -1.97 1.12
N GLN A 64 -12.67 -1.86 1.65
CA GLN A 64 -13.90 -1.66 0.88
C GLN A 64 -13.89 -0.36 0.07
N LYS A 65 -13.46 0.75 0.69
CA LYS A 65 -13.46 2.07 0.07
C LYS A 65 -12.28 2.28 -0.89
N SER A 66 -11.22 1.50 -0.74
CA SER A 66 -10.04 1.63 -1.59
C SER A 66 -10.31 1.18 -3.02
N VAL A 67 -9.96 2.00 -4.00
CA VAL A 67 -9.96 1.61 -5.42
C VAL A 67 -8.76 0.72 -5.79
N LEU A 68 -7.82 0.55 -4.87
CA LEU A 68 -6.58 -0.21 -5.07
C LEU A 68 -6.77 -1.73 -4.86
N VAL A 69 -7.83 -2.12 -4.13
CA VAL A 69 -8.14 -3.53 -3.84
C VAL A 69 -9.21 -4.04 -4.80
N SER A 70 -9.04 -5.26 -5.28
CA SER A 70 -9.99 -5.87 -6.22
C SER A 70 -11.36 -6.13 -5.57
N LEU A 71 -12.44 -6.09 -6.37
CA LEU A 71 -13.79 -6.41 -5.88
C LEU A 71 -13.86 -7.83 -5.29
N PHE A 72 -13.17 -8.79 -5.92
CA PHE A 72 -13.12 -10.16 -5.45
C PHE A 72 -12.50 -10.29 -4.04
N ASP A 73 -11.40 -9.56 -3.79
CA ASP A 73 -10.74 -9.58 -2.48
C ASP A 73 -11.61 -8.89 -1.42
N LYS A 74 -12.32 -7.82 -1.79
CA LYS A 74 -13.28 -7.14 -0.91
C LYS A 74 -14.41 -8.06 -0.46
N LEU A 75 -14.98 -8.83 -1.39
CA LEU A 75 -16.04 -9.78 -1.09
C LEU A 75 -15.54 -10.90 -0.17
N LYS A 76 -14.40 -11.49 -0.48
CA LYS A 76 -13.78 -12.51 0.39
C LYS A 76 -13.47 -11.99 1.79
N PHE A 77 -12.96 -10.77 1.90
CA PHE A 77 -12.66 -10.16 3.19
C PHE A 77 -13.92 -9.93 4.01
N ARG A 78 -14.99 -9.44 3.38
CA ARG A 78 -16.30 -9.30 4.03
C ARG A 78 -16.82 -10.64 4.56
N ASP A 79 -16.74 -11.69 3.75
CA ASP A 79 -17.24 -13.01 4.10
C ASP A 79 -16.40 -13.61 5.25
N MET A 80 -15.08 -13.41 5.26
CA MET A 80 -14.23 -13.74 6.41
C MET A 80 -14.69 -13.00 7.66
N LEU A 81 -14.81 -11.68 7.59
CA LEU A 81 -15.16 -10.82 8.73
C LEU A 81 -16.49 -11.24 9.40
N SER A 82 -17.47 -11.65 8.59
CA SER A 82 -18.78 -12.09 9.07
C SER A 82 -18.73 -13.39 9.90
N ASN A 83 -17.64 -14.15 9.77
CA ASN A 83 -17.47 -15.43 10.44
C ASN A 83 -16.42 -15.39 11.57
N LEU A 84 -15.75 -14.25 11.80
CA LEU A 84 -14.76 -14.12 12.87
C LEU A 84 -15.43 -14.17 14.24
N THR A 85 -14.90 -15.00 15.12
CA THR A 85 -15.20 -14.98 16.55
C THR A 85 -14.67 -13.72 17.22
N SER A 86 -15.13 -13.42 18.44
CA SER A 86 -14.58 -12.30 19.22
C SER A 86 -13.08 -12.45 19.46
N TYR A 87 -12.61 -13.66 19.75
CA TYR A 87 -11.19 -13.95 19.95
C TYR A 87 -10.36 -13.67 18.68
N GLU A 88 -10.82 -14.06 17.51
CA GLU A 88 -10.12 -13.81 16.25
C GLU A 88 -10.08 -12.31 15.90
N LYS A 89 -11.14 -11.56 16.25
CA LYS A 89 -11.15 -10.10 16.11
C LYS A 89 -10.14 -9.44 17.06
N ASP A 90 -10.03 -9.92 18.28
CA ASP A 90 -9.02 -9.46 19.25
C ASP A 90 -7.61 -9.70 18.71
N MET A 91 -7.32 -10.92 18.20
CA MET A 91 -6.04 -11.25 17.60
C MET A 91 -5.72 -10.36 16.40
N LEU A 92 -6.64 -10.20 15.45
CA LEU A 92 -6.42 -9.33 14.29
C LEU A 92 -6.20 -7.86 14.70
N SER A 93 -6.91 -7.39 15.73
CA SER A 93 -6.72 -6.04 16.27
C SER A 93 -5.33 -5.85 16.88
N ILE A 94 -4.82 -6.86 17.61
CA ILE A 94 -3.46 -6.84 18.18
C ILE A 94 -2.42 -6.74 17.07
N GLU A 95 -2.54 -7.56 16.03
CA GLU A 95 -1.60 -7.53 14.90
C GLU A 95 -1.65 -6.20 14.13
N LEU A 96 -2.83 -5.61 13.99
CA LEU A 96 -2.99 -4.27 13.41
C LEU A 96 -2.37 -3.18 14.30
N PHE A 97 -2.45 -3.31 15.62
CA PHE A 97 -1.77 -2.40 16.53
C PHE A 97 -0.25 -2.48 16.37
N GLU A 98 0.31 -3.70 16.37
CA GLU A 98 1.74 -3.90 16.16
C GLU A 98 2.19 -3.36 14.79
N LEU A 99 1.40 -3.57 13.73
CA LEU A 99 1.69 -3.08 12.39
C LEU A 99 1.82 -1.55 12.32
N ILE A 100 0.95 -0.82 13.05
CA ILE A 100 0.79 0.64 12.91
C ILE A 100 1.49 1.40 14.03
N HIS A 101 1.45 0.89 15.27
CA HIS A 101 1.88 1.61 16.47
C HIS A 101 2.98 0.90 17.27
N GLY A 102 3.23 -0.38 16.99
CA GLY A 102 4.19 -1.21 17.70
C GLY A 102 5.37 -1.63 16.84
N ASN A 103 5.69 -2.90 16.87
CA ASN A 103 6.73 -3.50 16.03
C ASN A 103 6.15 -3.85 14.66
N GLN A 104 6.39 -2.98 13.67
CA GLN A 104 5.83 -3.14 12.32
C GLN A 104 6.14 -4.51 11.69
N LYS A 105 7.33 -5.09 11.95
CA LYS A 105 7.68 -6.41 11.45
C LYS A 105 6.77 -7.48 12.04
N ASN A 106 6.64 -7.50 13.36
CA ASN A 106 5.81 -8.49 14.05
C ASN A 106 4.35 -8.38 13.59
N GLY A 107 3.78 -7.18 13.57
CA GLY A 107 2.41 -6.95 13.12
C GLY A 107 2.19 -7.31 11.65
N PHE A 108 3.17 -7.03 10.78
CA PHE A 108 3.08 -7.42 9.37
C PHE A 108 3.02 -8.94 9.21
N GLU A 109 3.94 -9.67 9.87
CA GLU A 109 4.02 -11.13 9.81
C GLU A 109 2.81 -11.78 10.49
N GLY A 110 2.33 -11.24 11.62
CA GLY A 110 1.12 -11.70 12.30
C GLY A 110 -0.13 -11.54 11.46
N ILE A 111 -0.30 -10.41 10.76
CA ILE A 111 -1.42 -10.23 9.81
C ILE A 111 -1.31 -11.21 8.63
N VAL A 112 -0.10 -11.45 8.11
CA VAL A 112 0.11 -12.44 7.04
C VAL A 112 -0.33 -13.81 7.51
N GLU A 113 0.11 -14.24 8.70
CA GLU A 113 -0.24 -15.53 9.29
C GLU A 113 -1.76 -15.65 9.49
N PHE A 114 -2.38 -14.66 10.13
CA PHE A 114 -3.82 -14.62 10.34
C PHE A 114 -4.61 -14.74 9.03
N LEU A 115 -4.30 -13.88 8.06
CA LEU A 115 -5.03 -13.84 6.79
C LEU A 115 -4.74 -15.05 5.88
N SER A 116 -3.63 -15.76 6.09
CA SER A 116 -3.29 -17.00 5.35
C SER A 116 -4.32 -18.10 5.60
N GLN A 117 -4.90 -18.18 6.78
CA GLN A 117 -5.94 -19.14 7.15
C GLN A 117 -7.20 -19.00 6.29
N TYR A 118 -7.42 -17.79 5.73
CA TYR A 118 -8.58 -17.42 4.91
C TYR A 118 -8.24 -17.24 3.42
N ASN A 119 -7.01 -17.57 2.99
CA ASN A 119 -6.49 -17.28 1.64
C ASN A 119 -6.60 -15.79 1.26
N LEU A 120 -6.37 -14.89 2.23
CA LEU A 120 -6.42 -13.44 2.12
C LEU A 120 -5.08 -12.75 2.42
N ALA A 121 -4.01 -13.50 2.68
CA ALA A 121 -2.66 -12.98 2.82
C ALA A 121 -2.13 -12.47 1.47
N LYS A 122 -2.60 -11.29 1.07
CA LYS A 122 -2.27 -10.67 -0.22
C LYS A 122 -1.60 -9.33 -0.03
N TRP A 123 -0.64 -9.03 -0.88
CA TRP A 123 0.07 -7.75 -0.90
C TRP A 123 -0.85 -6.55 -0.88
N THR A 124 -1.92 -6.58 -1.69
CA THR A 124 -2.88 -5.47 -1.79
C THR A 124 -3.71 -5.27 -0.52
N ILE A 125 -3.99 -6.32 0.24
CA ILE A 125 -4.76 -6.23 1.48
C ILE A 125 -3.89 -5.69 2.62
N ILE A 126 -2.66 -6.18 2.75
CA ILE A 126 -1.78 -5.80 3.86
C ILE A 126 -1.20 -4.40 3.63
N SER A 127 -0.71 -4.11 2.44
CA SER A 127 -0.08 -2.82 2.18
C SER A 127 -1.06 -1.65 2.04
N VAL A 128 -2.37 -1.89 1.82
CA VAL A 128 -3.35 -0.82 1.69
C VAL A 128 -3.55 -0.05 2.99
N VAL A 129 -3.56 -0.73 4.13
CA VAL A 129 -3.72 -0.07 5.43
C VAL A 129 -2.46 0.73 5.79
N LEU A 130 -1.27 0.18 5.55
CA LEU A 130 -0.01 0.90 5.71
C LEU A 130 0.00 2.18 4.89
N TYR A 131 -0.29 2.06 3.60
CA TYR A 131 -0.31 3.20 2.67
C TYR A 131 -1.27 4.30 3.12
N TYR A 132 -2.51 3.98 3.49
CA TYR A 132 -3.45 5.01 3.94
C TYR A 132 -3.18 5.49 5.38
N ASN A 133 -2.40 4.78 6.17
CA ASN A 133 -1.94 5.28 7.46
C ASN A 133 -0.87 6.36 7.30
N ASP A 134 0.10 6.18 6.39
CA ASP A 134 1.12 7.19 6.09
C ASP A 134 1.58 7.11 4.62
N ARG A 135 0.90 7.83 3.74
CA ARG A 135 1.16 7.84 2.29
C ARG A 135 2.54 8.41 1.91
N GLN A 136 3.19 9.11 2.81
CA GLN A 136 4.52 9.67 2.59
C GLN A 136 5.62 8.66 2.91
N LYS A 137 5.38 7.76 3.87
CA LYS A 137 6.37 6.78 4.32
C LYS A 137 6.10 5.39 3.78
N GLU A 138 4.85 5.00 3.63
CA GLU A 138 4.47 3.63 3.31
C GLU A 138 4.04 3.47 1.84
N TYR A 139 4.25 2.28 1.29
CA TYR A 139 3.95 1.97 -0.09
C TYR A 139 2.80 0.97 -0.22
N PHE A 140 1.94 1.22 -1.19
CA PHE A 140 1.01 0.21 -1.66
C PHE A 140 1.71 -0.74 -2.64
N ILE A 141 1.65 -2.03 -2.37
CA ILE A 141 2.29 -3.06 -3.20
C ILE A 141 1.29 -3.64 -4.18
N LYS A 142 1.43 -3.26 -5.46
CA LYS A 142 0.68 -3.86 -6.56
C LYS A 142 1.56 -4.90 -7.25
N PRO A 143 1.20 -6.20 -7.19
CA PRO A 143 2.06 -7.30 -7.67
C PRO A 143 2.63 -7.10 -9.07
N THR A 144 1.79 -6.66 -10.02
CA THR A 144 2.21 -6.43 -11.41
C THR A 144 3.26 -5.33 -11.52
N THR A 145 2.97 -4.17 -10.91
CA THR A 145 3.89 -3.02 -10.90
C THR A 145 5.21 -3.38 -10.23
N THR A 146 5.14 -4.05 -9.07
CA THR A 146 6.34 -4.47 -8.33
C THR A 146 7.23 -5.39 -9.16
N LYS A 147 6.66 -6.43 -9.79
CA LYS A 147 7.42 -7.32 -10.67
C LYS A 147 8.03 -6.58 -11.87
N ASN A 148 7.30 -5.65 -12.46
CA ASN A 148 7.80 -4.85 -13.59
C ASN A 148 8.96 -3.93 -13.16
N VAL A 149 8.86 -3.29 -11.99
CA VAL A 149 9.96 -2.46 -11.44
C VAL A 149 11.21 -3.31 -11.23
N LEU A 150 11.10 -4.46 -10.55
CA LEU A 150 12.24 -5.34 -10.32
C LEU A 150 12.89 -5.78 -11.63
N LYS A 151 12.11 -6.13 -12.64
CA LYS A 151 12.58 -6.55 -13.96
C LYS A 151 13.21 -5.40 -14.73
N TYR A 152 12.52 -4.26 -14.82
CA TYR A 152 12.95 -3.11 -15.64
C TYR A 152 14.27 -2.52 -15.13
N PHE A 153 14.40 -2.37 -13.82
CA PHE A 153 15.62 -1.83 -13.19
C PHE A 153 16.67 -2.91 -12.86
N GLU A 154 16.44 -4.17 -13.28
CA GLU A 154 17.37 -5.27 -13.11
C GLU A 154 17.78 -5.53 -11.65
N ILE A 155 16.82 -5.38 -10.73
CA ILE A 155 17.03 -5.60 -9.30
C ILE A 155 17.01 -7.12 -9.04
N LYS A 156 18.18 -7.73 -8.94
CA LYS A 156 18.35 -9.20 -8.85
C LYS A 156 18.36 -9.72 -7.42
N ASP A 157 18.74 -8.87 -6.47
CA ASP A 157 18.92 -9.26 -5.06
C ASP A 157 17.59 -9.31 -4.28
N LEU A 158 16.47 -8.92 -4.91
CA LEU A 158 15.15 -8.93 -4.32
C LEU A 158 14.16 -9.75 -5.16
N VAL A 159 13.73 -10.89 -4.62
CA VAL A 159 12.83 -11.82 -5.32
C VAL A 159 11.40 -11.65 -4.83
N TYR A 160 10.50 -11.26 -5.75
CA TYR A 160 9.07 -11.16 -5.45
C TYR A 160 8.46 -12.54 -5.24
N LYS A 161 7.72 -12.71 -4.12
CA LYS A 161 6.87 -13.87 -3.84
C LYS A 161 5.40 -13.45 -3.73
N PRO A 162 4.44 -14.32 -4.14
CA PRO A 162 3.00 -14.02 -4.00
C PRO A 162 2.58 -13.84 -2.54
N THR A 163 3.13 -14.63 -1.62
CA THR A 163 2.91 -14.46 -0.18
C THR A 163 3.71 -13.27 0.32
N PRO A 164 3.06 -12.29 0.99
CA PRO A 164 3.75 -11.15 1.57
C PRO A 164 4.74 -11.56 2.66
N SER A 165 5.85 -10.81 2.76
CA SER A 165 6.80 -10.89 3.87
C SER A 165 7.30 -9.49 4.21
N PHE A 166 7.55 -9.22 5.48
CA PHE A 166 8.08 -7.93 5.90
C PHE A 166 9.47 -7.66 5.33
N GLU A 167 10.31 -8.68 5.24
CA GLU A 167 11.66 -8.57 4.67
C GLU A 167 11.62 -8.03 3.22
N PHE A 168 10.75 -8.57 2.39
CA PHE A 168 10.56 -8.07 1.04
C PHE A 168 10.00 -6.64 1.05
N TYR A 169 8.97 -6.38 1.88
CA TYR A 169 8.34 -5.06 1.97
C TYR A 169 9.35 -3.98 2.32
N ASP A 170 10.13 -4.17 3.38
CA ASP A 170 11.12 -3.22 3.87
C ASP A 170 12.27 -2.99 2.86
N SER A 171 12.76 -4.09 2.25
CA SER A 171 13.80 -4.01 1.22
C SER A 171 13.30 -3.27 -0.02
N TYR A 172 12.11 -3.56 -0.50
CA TYR A 172 11.52 -2.87 -1.65
C TYR A 172 11.25 -1.39 -1.37
N LYS A 173 10.73 -1.07 -0.18
CA LYS A 173 10.54 0.30 0.30
C LYS A 173 11.84 1.10 0.32
N LYS A 174 12.94 0.50 0.78
CA LYS A 174 14.28 1.12 0.76
C LYS A 174 14.73 1.43 -0.67
N ILE A 175 14.57 0.49 -1.59
CA ILE A 175 14.91 0.68 -3.02
C ILE A 175 14.09 1.83 -3.61
N LEU A 176 12.77 1.84 -3.42
CA LEU A 176 11.90 2.90 -3.93
C LEU A 176 12.27 4.28 -3.34
N ASN A 177 12.61 4.33 -2.06
CA ASN A 177 13.04 5.57 -1.41
C ASN A 177 14.37 6.10 -1.99
N GLU A 178 15.31 5.22 -2.31
CA GLU A 178 16.56 5.63 -2.99
C GLU A 178 16.28 6.13 -4.41
N MET A 179 15.41 5.46 -5.17
CA MET A 179 15.01 5.92 -6.49
C MET A 179 14.32 7.29 -6.43
N LYS A 180 13.43 7.48 -5.46
CA LYS A 180 12.66 8.71 -5.24
C LYS A 180 13.55 9.93 -5.01
N LYS A 181 14.69 9.78 -4.32
CA LYS A 181 15.66 10.87 -4.11
C LYS A 181 16.31 11.38 -5.39
N ASN A 182 16.28 10.61 -6.47
CA ASN A 182 16.95 10.89 -7.73
C ASN A 182 16.03 11.44 -8.83
N VAL A 183 14.79 11.80 -8.49
CA VAL A 183 13.80 12.36 -9.42
C VAL A 183 13.20 13.66 -8.89
N HIS A 184 12.62 14.44 -9.79
CA HIS A 184 11.99 15.72 -9.44
C HIS A 184 10.80 15.52 -8.49
N LYS A 185 10.60 16.43 -7.54
CA LYS A 185 9.57 16.36 -6.49
C LYS A 185 8.14 16.26 -7.04
N SER A 186 7.85 16.84 -8.20
CA SER A 186 6.54 16.76 -8.83
C SER A 186 6.12 15.34 -9.23
N LEU A 187 7.08 14.39 -9.28
CA LEU A 187 6.84 12.98 -9.61
C LEU A 187 6.48 12.11 -8.39
N HIS A 188 6.58 12.67 -7.20
CA HIS A 188 6.33 11.94 -5.95
C HIS A 188 5.67 12.80 -4.86
N PRO A 189 4.52 13.46 -5.13
CA PRO A 189 3.77 14.13 -4.08
C PRO A 189 3.33 13.17 -2.97
N ASP A 190 3.22 11.88 -3.27
CA ASP A 190 3.16 10.77 -2.32
C ASP A 190 3.75 9.48 -2.95
N ASN A 191 3.79 8.39 -2.18
CA ASN A 191 4.38 7.14 -2.63
C ASN A 191 3.54 6.40 -3.70
N ALA A 192 2.22 6.62 -3.78
CA ALA A 192 1.41 6.07 -4.87
C ALA A 192 1.66 6.82 -6.19
N ALA A 193 1.83 8.14 -6.13
CA ALA A 193 2.21 8.93 -7.29
C ALA A 193 3.57 8.46 -7.81
N PHE A 194 4.56 8.26 -6.94
CA PHE A 194 5.87 7.75 -7.35
C PHE A 194 5.78 6.38 -8.04
N THR A 195 5.03 5.44 -7.46
CA THR A 195 4.84 4.12 -8.10
C THR A 195 4.01 4.23 -9.38
N GLY A 196 3.11 5.20 -9.47
CA GLY A 196 2.36 5.57 -10.68
C GLY A 196 3.28 6.09 -11.78
N PHE A 197 4.22 6.98 -11.45
CA PHE A 197 5.27 7.44 -12.36
C PHE A 197 6.10 6.28 -12.91
N LEU A 198 6.61 5.41 -12.02
CA LEU A 198 7.36 4.23 -12.46
C LEU A 198 6.53 3.34 -13.40
N ARG A 199 5.24 3.12 -13.08
CA ARG A 199 4.36 2.31 -13.92
C ARG A 199 4.18 2.92 -15.32
N ILE A 200 3.88 4.20 -15.39
CA ILE A 200 3.67 4.91 -16.66
C ILE A 200 4.94 4.89 -17.52
N GLY A 201 6.10 5.17 -16.92
CA GLY A 201 7.35 5.22 -17.62
C GLY A 201 7.93 3.85 -18.03
N MET A 202 7.29 2.74 -17.60
CA MET A 202 7.64 1.38 -18.05
C MET A 202 6.70 0.86 -19.15
N GLU A 203 5.62 1.56 -19.48
CA GLU A 203 4.67 1.25 -20.57
C GLU A 203 5.17 1.78 -21.90
#